data_5266861ede440684bc88acc52a72a30b
#
_entry.id   5266861ede440684bc88acc52a72a30b
#
_cell.length_a   1.000
_cell.length_b   1.000
_cell.length_c   1.000
_cell.angle_alpha   90.00
_cell.angle_beta   90.00
_cell.angle_gamma   90.00
#
_symmetry.space_group_name_H-M   'P 1'
#
loop_
_entity.id
_entity.type
_entity.pdbx_description
1 polymer ?
#
loop_
_entity_poly.entity_id
_entity_poly.type
_entity_poly.pdbx_seq_one_letter_code
_entity_poly.pdbx_strand_id
1 'polypeptide(L)'
;MNRRVILVLLFVSLLLVTRSFAYFLVTYVVRSGDSIHTISRELGVSMSTIIDFNNLSDPNNIKAGDRLKLPQPDGLIYEVQSGDTIDGIAKLFFAPVKELLSANNLNSSSLISPGQRIFVPMTLINMYQYVPHTTPYRWPVYGVISSSYGWRTHPVNGGASFHGGLDIAAPQGTPIFAASKGVVIAAGVNGGYGNAVDIQHDNGYVTRYGHMSKISVYVGQRVDAGSLIGRVGSTGVSTGPHVHFEVKDPKMNTLDPLSMLPTRDLMYVIRREDDG
;
A
#
# COMPACT_ATOMS: atom_id res chain seq x y z
N MET A 1 -27.17 41.18 25.60
CA MET A 1 -25.93 40.99 24.80
C MET A 1 -26.19 39.83 23.83
N ASN A 2 -26.64 40.20 22.63
CA ASN A 2 -27.18 39.27 21.63
C ASN A 2 -26.04 38.70 20.78
N ARG A 3 -25.78 37.38 20.85
CA ARG A 3 -24.97 36.67 19.91
C ARG A 3 -25.84 36.30 18.68
N ARG A 4 -25.62 36.96 17.57
CA ARG A 4 -26.20 36.60 16.27
C ARG A 4 -25.51 35.34 15.77
N VAL A 5 -26.25 34.23 15.73
CA VAL A 5 -25.89 33.01 15.02
C VAL A 5 -26.15 33.25 13.55
N ILE A 6 -25.12 33.33 12.73
CA ILE A 6 -25.24 33.38 11.26
C ILE A 6 -25.43 31.95 10.80
N LEU A 7 -26.64 31.61 10.43
CA LEU A 7 -27.00 30.33 9.80
C LEU A 7 -26.65 30.42 8.32
N VAL A 8 -25.55 29.79 7.91
CA VAL A 8 -25.23 29.65 6.48
C VAL A 8 -26.02 28.46 5.96
N LEU A 9 -27.13 28.74 5.29
CA LEU A 9 -27.89 27.74 4.53
C LEU A 9 -27.12 27.40 3.24
N LEU A 10 -26.41 26.26 3.25
CA LEU A 10 -25.89 25.64 2.05
C LEU A 10 -27.07 24.99 1.30
N PHE A 11 -27.51 25.63 0.20
CA PHE A 11 -28.38 25.01 -0.79
C PHE A 11 -27.60 23.87 -1.46
N VAL A 12 -27.86 22.62 -1.04
CA VAL A 12 -27.42 21.45 -1.79
C VAL A 12 -28.42 21.24 -2.92
N SER A 13 -28.15 21.83 -4.08
CA SER A 13 -28.79 21.42 -5.32
C SER A 13 -28.30 20.01 -5.66
N LEU A 14 -29.19 19.03 -5.58
CA LEU A 14 -28.96 17.66 -6.05
C LEU A 14 -28.89 17.67 -7.59
N LEU A 15 -27.78 18.14 -8.14
CA LEU A 15 -27.41 17.88 -9.51
C LEU A 15 -26.90 16.44 -9.57
N LEU A 16 -27.58 15.59 -10.34
CA LEU A 16 -27.07 14.33 -10.85
C LEU A 16 -25.82 14.62 -11.69
N VAL A 17 -24.71 14.87 -11.02
CA VAL A 17 -23.39 14.95 -11.65
C VAL A 17 -23.00 13.53 -11.97
N THR A 18 -23.02 13.17 -13.26
CA THR A 18 -22.23 12.06 -13.76
C THR A 18 -20.81 12.27 -13.24
N ARG A 19 -20.39 11.51 -12.24
CA ARG A 19 -19.06 11.60 -11.62
C ARG A 19 -18.03 11.24 -12.67
N SER A 20 -17.52 12.24 -13.37
CA SER A 20 -16.23 12.13 -14.02
C SER A 20 -15.19 12.13 -12.89
N PHE A 21 -14.61 10.98 -12.60
CA PHE A 21 -13.57 10.84 -11.60
C PHE A 21 -12.24 11.31 -12.19
N ALA A 22 -12.13 12.63 -12.43
CA ALA A 22 -10.82 13.24 -12.59
C ALA A 22 -10.28 13.53 -11.19
N TYR A 23 -9.07 13.07 -10.86
CA TYR A 23 -8.38 13.57 -9.69
C TYR A 23 -7.98 15.04 -9.95
N PHE A 24 -7.96 15.84 -8.90
CA PHE A 24 -7.40 17.18 -8.94
C PHE A 24 -6.20 17.30 -8.01
N LEU A 25 -5.27 18.16 -8.35
CA LEU A 25 -4.06 18.39 -7.55
C LEU A 25 -4.27 19.60 -6.65
N VAL A 26 -4.18 19.38 -5.36
CA VAL A 26 -4.04 20.45 -4.37
C VAL A 26 -2.56 20.71 -4.16
N THR A 27 -2.16 21.98 -4.18
CA THR A 27 -0.81 22.38 -3.78
C THR A 27 -0.81 22.75 -2.31
N TYR A 28 -0.09 21.97 -1.49
CA TYR A 28 0.13 22.25 -0.08
C TYR A 28 1.49 22.91 0.11
N VAL A 29 1.52 23.99 0.89
CA VAL A 29 2.77 24.65 1.29
C VAL A 29 3.13 24.17 2.68
N VAL A 30 4.27 23.49 2.80
CA VAL A 30 4.77 22.94 4.07
C VAL A 30 4.96 24.05 5.09
N ARG A 31 4.42 23.87 6.29
CA ARG A 31 4.54 24.80 7.41
C ARG A 31 5.65 24.40 8.36
N SER A 32 6.09 25.30 9.20
CA SER A 32 7.05 24.96 10.27
C SER A 32 6.46 23.92 11.22
N GLY A 33 7.19 22.82 11.44
CA GLY A 33 6.75 21.68 12.26
C GLY A 33 5.96 20.61 11.54
N ASP A 34 5.66 20.78 10.24
CA ASP A 34 5.05 19.73 9.45
C ASP A 34 5.99 18.56 9.21
N SER A 35 5.40 17.39 9.09
CA SER A 35 6.00 16.16 8.59
C SER A 35 5.06 15.52 7.56
N ILE A 36 5.57 14.64 6.70
CA ILE A 36 4.71 13.87 5.78
C ILE A 36 3.58 13.17 6.53
N HIS A 37 3.85 12.70 7.75
CA HIS A 37 2.84 12.07 8.61
C HIS A 37 1.72 13.04 9.02
N THR A 38 2.07 14.25 9.50
CA THR A 38 1.07 15.24 9.93
C THR A 38 0.23 15.74 8.75
N ILE A 39 0.87 16.01 7.60
CA ILE A 39 0.21 16.42 6.35
C ILE A 39 -0.75 15.33 5.86
N SER A 40 -0.30 14.08 5.86
CA SER A 40 -1.09 12.91 5.47
C SER A 40 -2.39 12.82 6.30
N ARG A 41 -2.28 12.97 7.62
CA ARG A 41 -3.44 12.92 8.53
C ARG A 41 -4.39 14.09 8.35
N GLU A 42 -3.86 15.30 8.20
CA GLU A 42 -4.66 16.52 8.07
C GLU A 42 -5.48 16.52 6.77
N LEU A 43 -4.89 16.03 5.68
CA LEU A 43 -5.46 16.13 4.34
C LEU A 43 -6.08 14.84 3.80
N GLY A 44 -5.97 13.74 4.54
CA GLY A 44 -6.53 12.44 4.15
C GLY A 44 -5.88 11.84 2.91
N VAL A 45 -4.61 12.18 2.64
CA VAL A 45 -3.81 11.62 1.54
C VAL A 45 -2.73 10.73 2.15
N SER A 46 -2.55 9.52 1.64
CA SER A 46 -1.57 8.59 2.21
C SER A 46 -0.14 9.13 2.09
N MET A 47 0.69 8.77 3.05
CA MET A 47 2.11 9.17 3.04
C MET A 47 2.81 8.72 1.76
N SER A 48 2.51 7.50 1.29
CA SER A 48 3.07 6.96 0.06
C SER A 48 2.69 7.80 -1.15
N THR A 49 1.43 8.23 -1.24
CA THR A 49 0.97 9.11 -2.33
C THR A 49 1.72 10.43 -2.29
N ILE A 50 1.87 11.05 -1.12
CA ILE A 50 2.62 12.30 -0.97
C ILE A 50 4.07 12.13 -1.44
N ILE A 51 4.73 11.06 -0.99
CA ILE A 51 6.12 10.76 -1.31
C ILE A 51 6.29 10.52 -2.82
N ASP A 52 5.48 9.62 -3.37
CA ASP A 52 5.61 9.21 -4.77
C ASP A 52 5.22 10.33 -5.73
N PHE A 53 4.13 11.04 -5.44
CA PHE A 53 3.65 12.12 -6.30
C PHE A 53 4.65 13.28 -6.42
N ASN A 54 5.41 13.51 -5.34
CA ASN A 54 6.40 14.58 -5.27
C ASN A 54 7.84 14.10 -5.50
N ASN A 55 8.04 12.79 -5.78
CA ASN A 55 9.36 12.19 -5.98
C ASN A 55 10.32 12.46 -4.80
N LEU A 56 9.81 12.41 -3.57
CA LEU A 56 10.63 12.68 -2.38
C LEU A 56 11.62 11.54 -2.16
N SER A 57 12.90 11.81 -2.31
CA SER A 57 13.96 10.84 -2.04
C SER A 57 14.14 10.57 -0.54
N ASP A 58 13.92 11.59 0.29
CA ASP A 58 13.92 11.51 1.74
C ASP A 58 12.65 12.17 2.29
N PRO A 59 11.66 11.39 2.75
CA PRO A 59 10.43 11.92 3.31
C PRO A 59 10.60 12.72 4.61
N ASN A 60 11.75 12.56 5.29
CA ASN A 60 12.03 13.27 6.54
C ASN A 60 12.69 14.63 6.30
N ASN A 61 13.05 14.95 5.06
CA ASN A 61 13.73 16.19 4.70
C ASN A 61 12.84 17.16 3.92
N ILE A 62 11.60 17.36 4.40
CA ILE A 62 10.73 18.45 3.91
C ILE A 62 10.96 19.71 4.76
N LYS A 63 10.89 20.88 4.14
CA LYS A 63 11.15 22.18 4.78
C LYS A 63 9.95 23.10 4.66
N ALA A 64 9.78 23.97 5.65
CA ALA A 64 8.78 25.01 5.58
C ALA A 64 8.99 25.84 4.30
N GLY A 65 7.90 26.04 3.53
CA GLY A 65 7.90 26.67 2.22
C GLY A 65 7.94 25.71 1.03
N ASP A 66 8.27 24.44 1.22
CA ASP A 66 8.19 23.44 0.14
C ASP A 66 6.74 23.30 -0.35
N ARG A 67 6.58 23.05 -1.64
CA ARG A 67 5.28 22.92 -2.29
C ARG A 67 5.05 21.48 -2.68
N LEU A 68 4.13 20.81 -1.99
CA LEU A 68 3.75 19.42 -2.26
C LEU A 68 2.48 19.37 -3.10
N LYS A 69 2.49 18.55 -4.15
CA LYS A 69 1.31 18.23 -4.95
C LYS A 69 0.60 17.04 -4.30
N LEU A 70 -0.67 17.22 -4.01
CA LEU A 70 -1.50 16.22 -3.33
C LEU A 70 -2.69 15.88 -4.24
N PRO A 71 -2.79 14.67 -4.76
CA PRO A 71 -3.95 14.26 -5.54
C PRO A 71 -5.17 14.08 -4.63
N GLN A 72 -6.32 14.48 -5.12
CA GLN A 72 -7.62 14.24 -4.50
C GLN A 72 -8.54 13.57 -5.52
N PRO A 73 -9.06 12.39 -5.25
CA PRO A 73 -8.86 11.58 -4.04
C PRO A 73 -7.44 11.02 -3.93
N ASP A 74 -7.13 10.44 -2.76
CA ASP A 74 -5.88 9.70 -2.52
C ASP A 74 -5.71 8.56 -3.54
N GLY A 75 -4.48 8.13 -3.77
CA GLY A 75 -4.17 7.09 -4.74
C GLY A 75 -2.72 6.64 -4.65
N LEU A 76 -2.31 5.80 -5.55
CA LEU A 76 -0.92 5.35 -5.68
C LEU A 76 -0.41 5.63 -7.10
N ILE A 77 0.90 5.73 -7.22
CA ILE A 77 1.58 5.79 -8.51
C ILE A 77 2.11 4.40 -8.82
N TYR A 78 1.69 3.87 -9.98
CA TYR A 78 2.22 2.65 -10.56
C TYR A 78 3.16 3.00 -11.71
N GLU A 79 4.35 2.45 -11.70
CA GLU A 79 5.30 2.57 -12.81
C GLU A 79 5.13 1.37 -13.76
N VAL A 80 4.76 1.67 -14.99
CA VAL A 80 4.48 0.68 -16.04
C VAL A 80 5.70 -0.20 -16.30
N GLN A 81 5.51 -1.50 -16.28
CA GLN A 81 6.52 -2.51 -16.59
C GLN A 81 6.42 -2.96 -18.04
N SER A 82 7.47 -3.62 -18.54
CA SER A 82 7.44 -4.20 -19.89
C SER A 82 6.34 -5.25 -20.00
N GLY A 83 5.48 -5.12 -21.00
CA GLY A 83 4.34 -6.01 -21.25
C GLY A 83 3.04 -5.61 -20.55
N ASP A 84 3.04 -4.54 -19.74
CA ASP A 84 1.83 -4.04 -19.13
C ASP A 84 0.85 -3.45 -20.14
N THR A 85 -0.42 -3.60 -19.81
CA THR A 85 -1.55 -2.94 -20.49
C THR A 85 -2.42 -2.24 -19.48
N ILE A 86 -3.18 -1.24 -19.91
CA ILE A 86 -4.14 -0.55 -19.00
C ILE A 86 -5.14 -1.55 -18.41
N ASP A 87 -5.62 -2.51 -19.19
CA ASP A 87 -6.52 -3.56 -18.71
C ASP A 87 -5.84 -4.45 -17.66
N GLY A 88 -4.56 -4.79 -17.86
CA GLY A 88 -3.74 -5.53 -16.91
C GLY A 88 -3.57 -4.77 -15.60
N ILE A 89 -3.20 -3.48 -15.66
CA ILE A 89 -3.05 -2.61 -14.51
C ILE A 89 -4.40 -2.44 -13.79
N ALA A 90 -5.48 -2.21 -14.53
CA ALA A 90 -6.82 -2.10 -13.96
C ALA A 90 -7.23 -3.36 -13.20
N LYS A 91 -6.99 -4.55 -13.77
CA LYS A 91 -7.22 -5.84 -13.10
C LYS A 91 -6.38 -6.00 -11.86
N LEU A 92 -5.09 -5.62 -11.93
CA LEU A 92 -4.15 -5.70 -10.80
C LEU A 92 -4.62 -4.90 -9.59
N PHE A 93 -5.19 -3.72 -9.83
CA PHE A 93 -5.69 -2.84 -8.77
C PHE A 93 -7.20 -2.92 -8.56
N PHE A 94 -7.89 -3.86 -9.22
CA PHE A 94 -9.35 -3.98 -9.18
C PHE A 94 -10.08 -2.67 -9.52
N ALA A 95 -9.44 -1.83 -10.32
CA ALA A 95 -9.96 -0.54 -10.75
C ALA A 95 -10.76 -0.69 -12.05
N PRO A 96 -11.92 -0.03 -12.19
CA PRO A 96 -12.60 0.01 -13.49
C PRO A 96 -11.71 0.70 -14.53
N VAL A 97 -11.53 0.07 -15.69
CA VAL A 97 -10.64 0.56 -16.77
C VAL A 97 -10.97 2.00 -17.17
N LYS A 98 -12.26 2.30 -17.31
CA LYS A 98 -12.74 3.63 -17.73
C LYS A 98 -12.28 4.72 -16.77
N GLU A 99 -12.40 4.48 -15.48
CA GLU A 99 -12.00 5.42 -14.43
C GLU A 99 -10.48 5.56 -14.35
N LEU A 100 -9.73 4.45 -14.52
CA LEU A 100 -8.27 4.48 -14.57
C LEU A 100 -7.78 5.31 -15.76
N LEU A 101 -8.37 5.13 -16.93
CA LEU A 101 -8.08 5.95 -18.12
C LEU A 101 -8.37 7.43 -17.85
N SER A 102 -9.56 7.74 -17.31
CA SER A 102 -9.99 9.11 -17.01
C SER A 102 -9.05 9.78 -16.01
N ALA A 103 -8.65 9.08 -14.94
CA ALA A 103 -7.75 9.59 -13.92
C ALA A 103 -6.35 9.94 -14.47
N ASN A 104 -5.97 9.36 -15.60
CA ASN A 104 -4.66 9.59 -16.21
C ASN A 104 -4.71 10.41 -17.52
N ASN A 105 -5.85 10.98 -17.85
CA ASN A 105 -6.08 11.66 -19.13
C ASN A 105 -5.77 10.76 -20.35
N LEU A 106 -6.04 9.48 -20.23
CA LEU A 106 -5.88 8.48 -21.28
C LEU A 106 -7.25 8.11 -21.89
N ASN A 107 -7.22 7.53 -23.08
CA ASN A 107 -8.38 6.94 -23.74
C ASN A 107 -8.12 5.50 -24.11
N SER A 108 -9.10 4.78 -24.64
CA SER A 108 -9.01 3.36 -24.98
C SER A 108 -7.96 3.00 -26.05
N SER A 109 -7.51 4.00 -26.81
CA SER A 109 -6.45 3.84 -27.83
C SER A 109 -5.07 4.28 -27.35
N SER A 110 -4.97 4.80 -26.12
CA SER A 110 -3.70 5.28 -25.57
C SER A 110 -2.75 4.10 -25.33
N LEU A 111 -1.54 4.23 -25.85
CA LEU A 111 -0.44 3.31 -25.55
C LEU A 111 0.27 3.78 -24.29
N ILE A 112 0.64 2.84 -23.45
CA ILE A 112 1.49 3.09 -22.28
C ILE A 112 2.87 2.47 -22.51
N SER A 113 3.90 3.06 -21.93
CA SER A 113 5.29 2.65 -22.11
C SER A 113 5.94 2.30 -20.79
N PRO A 114 6.89 1.35 -20.73
CA PRO A 114 7.69 1.07 -19.57
C PRO A 114 8.30 2.36 -18.97
N GLY A 115 8.23 2.50 -17.65
CA GLY A 115 8.64 3.72 -16.93
C GLY A 115 7.58 4.82 -16.86
N GLN A 116 6.50 4.73 -17.63
CA GLN A 116 5.37 5.67 -17.50
C GLN A 116 4.70 5.50 -16.15
N ARG A 117 4.31 6.62 -15.54
CA ARG A 117 3.65 6.63 -14.22
C ARG A 117 2.15 6.74 -14.40
N ILE A 118 1.42 5.76 -13.87
CA ILE A 118 -0.03 5.70 -13.87
C ILE A 118 -0.54 5.96 -12.45
N PHE A 119 -1.39 6.96 -12.30
CA PHE A 119 -2.08 7.23 -11.06
C PHE A 119 -3.30 6.32 -10.92
N VAL A 120 -3.39 5.59 -9.81
CA VAL A 120 -4.51 4.70 -9.46
C VAL A 120 -5.23 5.29 -8.25
N PRO A 121 -6.38 5.96 -8.43
CA PRO A 121 -7.15 6.55 -7.33
C PRO A 121 -7.61 5.47 -6.33
N MET A 122 -7.43 5.74 -5.04
CA MET A 122 -7.86 4.81 -3.97
C MET A 122 -9.37 4.59 -3.93
N THR A 123 -10.16 5.55 -4.41
CA THR A 123 -11.63 5.40 -4.52
C THR A 123 -12.05 4.35 -5.54
N LEU A 124 -11.16 4.01 -6.49
CA LEU A 124 -11.38 2.94 -7.46
C LEU A 124 -10.99 1.57 -6.88
N ILE A 125 -10.02 1.58 -5.97
CA ILE A 125 -9.61 0.40 -5.23
C ILE A 125 -10.59 0.25 -4.07
N ASN A 126 -11.71 -0.43 -4.30
CA ASN A 126 -12.79 -0.63 -3.33
C ASN A 126 -12.36 -1.56 -2.16
N MET A 127 -11.20 -1.28 -1.56
CA MET A 127 -10.53 -2.13 -0.58
C MET A 127 -10.70 -1.67 0.87
N TYR A 128 -11.38 -0.53 1.10
CA TYR A 128 -11.72 -0.09 2.44
C TYR A 128 -13.19 0.28 2.55
N GLN A 129 -14.07 -0.71 2.59
CA GLN A 129 -15.21 -0.50 3.48
C GLN A 129 -14.64 -0.42 4.89
N TYR A 130 -14.98 0.64 5.59
CA TYR A 130 -14.68 0.85 7.00
C TYR A 130 -15.25 -0.33 7.80
N VAL A 131 -14.45 -1.37 7.97
CA VAL A 131 -14.71 -2.42 8.95
C VAL A 131 -14.15 -1.89 10.26
N PRO A 132 -14.95 -1.78 11.34
CA PRO A 132 -14.43 -1.45 12.66
C PRO A 132 -13.27 -2.40 12.95
N HIS A 133 -12.07 -1.85 13.20
CA HIS A 133 -10.86 -2.63 13.36
C HIS A 133 -10.94 -3.45 14.65
N THR A 134 -11.46 -4.67 14.56
CA THR A 134 -11.41 -5.66 15.64
C THR A 134 -10.07 -6.40 15.66
N THR A 135 -9.25 -6.24 14.59
CA THR A 135 -7.94 -6.89 14.47
C THR A 135 -6.82 -5.87 14.74
N PRO A 136 -5.73 -6.29 15.41
CA PRO A 136 -4.61 -5.40 15.76
C PRO A 136 -3.74 -5.02 14.56
N TYR A 137 -3.90 -5.68 13.40
CA TYR A 137 -3.05 -5.51 12.23
C TYR A 137 -3.84 -5.01 11.01
N ARG A 138 -3.12 -4.32 10.11
CA ARG A 138 -3.58 -3.88 8.79
C ARG A 138 -2.85 -4.67 7.71
N TRP A 139 -3.45 -4.74 6.53
CA TRP A 139 -2.78 -5.31 5.36
C TRP A 139 -1.52 -4.51 5.02
N PRO A 140 -0.35 -5.19 4.87
CA PRO A 140 0.92 -4.50 4.65
C PRO A 140 1.08 -3.96 3.23
N VAL A 141 0.35 -4.52 2.27
CA VAL A 141 0.45 -4.16 0.85
C VAL A 141 -0.89 -4.40 0.16
N TYR A 142 -1.13 -3.66 -0.91
CA TYR A 142 -2.21 -3.94 -1.84
C TYR A 142 -1.74 -4.97 -2.86
N GLY A 143 -2.42 -6.10 -2.94
CA GLY A 143 -2.02 -7.19 -3.81
C GLY A 143 -2.94 -8.40 -3.72
N VAL A 144 -2.58 -9.46 -4.41
CA VAL A 144 -3.30 -10.74 -4.46
C VAL A 144 -2.55 -11.75 -3.58
N ILE A 145 -3.26 -12.53 -2.77
CA ILE A 145 -2.64 -13.64 -2.05
C ILE A 145 -2.19 -14.66 -3.09
N SER A 146 -0.88 -14.86 -3.19
CA SER A 146 -0.26 -15.83 -4.10
C SER A 146 0.11 -17.14 -3.39
N SER A 147 0.30 -17.11 -2.07
CA SER A 147 0.53 -18.32 -1.28
C SER A 147 0.14 -18.10 0.18
N SER A 148 -0.60 -19.06 0.75
CA SER A 148 -1.04 -19.05 2.14
C SER A 148 -0.01 -19.64 3.09
N TYR A 149 -0.16 -19.34 4.37
CA TYR A 149 0.55 -19.99 5.48
C TYR A 149 0.23 -21.49 5.53
N GLY A 150 1.23 -22.32 5.88
CA GLY A 150 1.06 -23.75 6.11
C GLY A 150 1.90 -24.63 5.20
N TRP A 151 1.61 -25.94 5.21
CA TRP A 151 2.31 -26.91 4.39
C TRP A 151 1.93 -26.77 2.92
N ARG A 152 2.94 -26.71 2.05
CA ARG A 152 2.78 -26.60 0.60
C ARG A 152 3.90 -27.29 -0.15
N THR A 153 3.72 -27.51 -1.44
CA THR A 153 4.84 -27.83 -2.34
C THR A 153 5.74 -26.62 -2.49
N HIS A 154 7.05 -26.80 -2.29
CA HIS A 154 8.01 -25.71 -2.41
C HIS A 154 8.12 -25.25 -3.87
N PRO A 155 7.93 -23.93 -4.16
CA PRO A 155 7.81 -23.46 -5.55
C PRO A 155 9.11 -23.57 -6.37
N VAL A 156 10.27 -23.78 -5.72
CA VAL A 156 11.56 -23.86 -6.43
C VAL A 156 12.07 -25.28 -6.53
N ASN A 157 11.92 -26.12 -5.50
CA ASN A 157 12.50 -27.48 -5.47
C ASN A 157 11.47 -28.60 -5.47
N GLY A 158 10.16 -28.31 -5.45
CA GLY A 158 9.07 -29.27 -5.54
C GLY A 158 8.86 -30.17 -4.30
N GLY A 159 9.67 -30.00 -3.25
CA GLY A 159 9.52 -30.77 -1.99
C GLY A 159 8.43 -30.21 -1.09
N ALA A 160 7.95 -31.02 -0.11
CA ALA A 160 7.08 -30.52 0.93
C ALA A 160 7.82 -29.49 1.78
N SER A 161 7.21 -28.32 2.00
CA SER A 161 7.79 -27.21 2.75
C SER A 161 6.72 -26.49 3.56
N PHE A 162 7.09 -26.08 4.77
CA PHE A 162 6.21 -25.26 5.58
C PHE A 162 6.45 -23.77 5.26
N HIS A 163 5.39 -23.09 4.85
CA HIS A 163 5.39 -21.67 4.57
C HIS A 163 5.00 -20.90 5.84
N GLY A 164 5.95 -20.21 6.46
CA GLY A 164 5.77 -19.54 7.75
C GLY A 164 5.09 -18.16 7.64
N GLY A 165 4.57 -17.79 6.47
CA GLY A 165 3.96 -16.48 6.24
C GLY A 165 2.85 -16.50 5.20
N LEU A 166 2.50 -15.32 4.75
CA LEU A 166 1.53 -15.04 3.68
C LEU A 166 2.25 -14.33 2.55
N ASP A 167 2.22 -14.88 1.34
CA ASP A 167 2.77 -14.20 0.17
C ASP A 167 1.69 -13.36 -0.49
N ILE A 168 1.95 -12.07 -0.66
CA ILE A 168 1.03 -11.11 -1.27
C ILE A 168 1.70 -10.55 -2.52
N ALA A 169 1.32 -11.07 -3.68
CA ALA A 169 1.83 -10.63 -4.98
C ALA A 169 1.34 -9.21 -5.28
N ALA A 170 2.28 -8.36 -5.64
CA ALA A 170 2.04 -6.99 -6.07
C ALA A 170 3.18 -6.55 -7.00
N PRO A 171 2.99 -5.57 -7.88
CA PRO A 171 4.03 -5.08 -8.76
C PRO A 171 5.27 -4.64 -7.99
N GLN A 172 6.43 -4.82 -8.60
CA GLN A 172 7.68 -4.29 -8.03
C GLN A 172 7.56 -2.78 -7.82
N GLY A 173 8.03 -2.29 -6.68
CA GLY A 173 7.93 -0.87 -6.33
C GLY A 173 6.64 -0.48 -5.61
N THR A 174 5.62 -1.35 -5.53
CA THR A 174 4.41 -1.08 -4.73
C THR A 174 4.80 -0.76 -3.29
N PRO A 175 4.22 0.30 -2.67
CA PRO A 175 4.49 0.64 -1.28
C PRO A 175 4.13 -0.48 -0.31
N ILE A 176 5.00 -0.72 0.67
CA ILE A 176 4.76 -1.62 1.80
C ILE A 176 4.61 -0.79 3.07
N PHE A 177 3.58 -1.08 3.84
CA PHE A 177 3.24 -0.35 5.05
C PHE A 177 3.37 -1.21 6.30
N ALA A 178 3.71 -0.59 7.43
CA ALA A 178 3.68 -1.24 8.73
C ALA A 178 2.26 -1.71 9.06
N ALA A 179 2.08 -3.00 9.35
CA ALA A 179 0.78 -3.57 9.67
C ALA A 179 0.23 -3.08 11.01
N SER A 180 1.10 -2.70 11.94
CA SER A 180 0.75 -2.11 13.24
C SER A 180 1.86 -1.16 13.71
N LYS A 181 1.57 -0.33 14.71
CA LYS A 181 2.58 0.53 15.34
C LYS A 181 3.63 -0.32 16.05
N GLY A 182 4.87 0.17 16.09
CA GLY A 182 5.96 -0.55 16.76
C GLY A 182 7.32 0.08 16.56
N VAL A 183 8.36 -0.70 16.84
CA VAL A 183 9.76 -0.33 16.65
C VAL A 183 10.40 -1.29 15.66
N VAL A 184 11.11 -0.76 14.68
CA VAL A 184 11.90 -1.55 13.73
C VAL A 184 13.05 -2.21 14.48
N ILE A 185 13.09 -3.54 14.52
CA ILE A 185 14.14 -4.32 15.21
C ILE A 185 15.14 -4.91 14.23
N ALA A 186 14.79 -5.03 12.94
CA ALA A 186 15.71 -5.41 11.88
C ALA A 186 15.32 -4.70 10.57
N ALA A 187 16.35 -4.29 9.80
CA ALA A 187 16.17 -3.67 8.47
C ALA A 187 17.45 -3.92 7.66
N GLY A 188 17.37 -4.77 6.63
CA GLY A 188 18.53 -5.15 5.81
C GLY A 188 18.36 -6.49 5.12
N VAL A 189 19.46 -7.03 4.58
CA VAL A 189 19.48 -8.35 3.94
C VAL A 189 19.37 -9.45 5.00
N ASN A 190 18.42 -10.37 4.80
CA ASN A 190 18.15 -11.47 5.72
C ASN A 190 17.98 -12.81 4.98
N GLY A 191 19.10 -13.40 4.57
CA GLY A 191 19.13 -14.73 3.96
C GLY A 191 18.13 -14.90 2.81
N GLY A 192 17.30 -15.94 2.87
CA GLY A 192 16.29 -16.24 1.86
C GLY A 192 15.20 -15.19 1.72
N TYR A 193 14.95 -14.38 2.77
CA TYR A 193 13.99 -13.27 2.71
C TYR A 193 14.48 -12.07 1.88
N GLY A 194 15.74 -12.05 1.44
CA GLY A 194 16.32 -10.91 0.76
C GLY A 194 16.34 -9.65 1.64
N ASN A 195 16.00 -8.50 1.09
CA ASN A 195 15.80 -7.31 1.89
C ASN A 195 14.53 -7.46 2.72
N ALA A 196 14.68 -7.34 4.04
CA ALA A 196 13.58 -7.54 4.98
C ALA A 196 13.56 -6.48 6.08
N VAL A 197 12.37 -6.27 6.63
CA VAL A 197 12.13 -5.43 7.82
C VAL A 197 11.37 -6.26 8.83
N ASP A 198 11.81 -6.21 10.10
CA ASP A 198 11.08 -6.76 11.24
C ASP A 198 10.65 -5.61 12.15
N ILE A 199 9.38 -5.62 12.56
CA ILE A 199 8.80 -4.61 13.47
C ILE A 199 8.28 -5.31 14.70
N GLN A 200 8.78 -4.93 15.88
CA GLN A 200 8.25 -5.37 17.17
C GLN A 200 7.14 -4.42 17.62
N HIS A 201 6.00 -4.98 17.95
CA HIS A 201 4.80 -4.27 18.37
C HIS A 201 4.69 -4.20 19.91
N ASP A 202 3.87 -3.27 20.41
CA ASP A 202 3.68 -3.04 21.86
C ASP A 202 3.17 -4.28 22.62
N ASN A 203 2.50 -5.20 21.93
CA ASN A 203 2.01 -6.48 22.48
C ASN A 203 3.05 -7.62 22.46
N GLY A 204 4.30 -7.31 22.08
CA GLY A 204 5.40 -8.26 22.02
C GLY A 204 5.46 -9.11 20.74
N TYR A 205 4.47 -9.02 19.86
CA TYR A 205 4.49 -9.69 18.56
C TYR A 205 5.48 -9.02 17.60
N VAL A 206 5.91 -9.76 16.59
CA VAL A 206 6.78 -9.24 15.52
C VAL A 206 6.14 -9.49 14.17
N THR A 207 6.13 -8.47 13.31
CA THR A 207 5.81 -8.65 11.89
C THR A 207 7.07 -8.55 11.04
N ARG A 208 7.20 -9.46 10.06
CA ARG A 208 8.28 -9.48 9.07
C ARG A 208 7.73 -9.20 7.68
N TYR A 209 8.51 -8.45 6.91
CA TYR A 209 8.22 -8.07 5.53
C TYR A 209 9.44 -8.40 4.68
N GLY A 210 9.36 -9.44 3.86
CA GLY A 210 10.45 -9.96 3.03
C GLY A 210 10.38 -9.54 1.57
N HIS A 211 11.42 -9.89 0.82
CA HIS A 211 11.61 -9.73 -0.63
C HIS A 211 11.57 -8.30 -1.15
N MET A 212 11.82 -7.31 -0.29
CA MET A 212 11.70 -5.89 -0.62
C MET A 212 12.71 -5.46 -1.68
N SER A 213 12.31 -4.57 -2.60
CA SER A 213 13.24 -3.89 -3.53
C SER A 213 13.95 -2.72 -2.86
N LYS A 214 13.28 -2.07 -1.90
CA LYS A 214 13.81 -0.92 -1.15
C LYS A 214 13.29 -0.96 0.28
N ILE A 215 14.20 -0.72 1.23
CA ILE A 215 13.88 -0.47 2.64
C ILE A 215 13.87 1.05 2.85
N SER A 216 12.85 1.56 3.55
CA SER A 216 12.64 3.00 3.79
C SER A 216 12.69 3.36 5.28
N VAL A 217 13.09 2.44 6.14
CA VAL A 217 13.20 2.59 7.59
C VAL A 217 14.54 2.05 8.10
N TYR A 218 14.90 2.38 9.34
CA TYR A 218 16.13 1.93 9.99
C TYR A 218 15.83 1.32 11.36
N VAL A 219 16.76 0.49 11.85
CA VAL A 219 16.65 -0.16 13.17
C VAL A 219 16.56 0.88 14.29
N GLY A 220 15.62 0.69 15.20
CA GLY A 220 15.28 1.64 16.27
C GLY A 220 14.23 2.68 15.92
N GLN A 221 13.86 2.80 14.64
CA GLN A 221 12.81 3.73 14.22
C GLN A 221 11.44 3.28 14.76
N ARG A 222 10.70 4.24 15.36
CA ARG A 222 9.28 4.05 15.67
C ARG A 222 8.46 4.29 14.43
N VAL A 223 7.48 3.43 14.21
CA VAL A 223 6.53 3.51 13.10
C VAL A 223 5.10 3.37 13.61
N ASP A 224 4.18 4.10 13.00
CA ASP A 224 2.75 3.92 13.21
C ASP A 224 2.19 2.87 12.24
N ALA A 225 1.02 2.32 12.54
CA ALA A 225 0.27 1.50 11.60
C ALA A 225 -0.01 2.29 10.31
N GLY A 226 0.37 1.75 9.16
CA GLY A 226 0.27 2.42 7.87
C GLY A 226 1.45 3.33 7.50
N SER A 227 2.52 3.39 8.32
CA SER A 227 3.77 4.04 7.93
C SER A 227 4.42 3.31 6.76
N LEU A 228 4.93 4.05 5.77
CA LEU A 228 5.72 3.48 4.67
C LEU A 228 7.02 2.88 5.24
N ILE A 229 7.27 1.58 4.98
CA ILE A 229 8.48 0.88 5.45
C ILE A 229 9.38 0.42 4.31
N GLY A 230 8.87 0.40 3.08
CA GLY A 230 9.65 0.03 1.90
C GLY A 230 8.78 -0.23 0.68
N ARG A 231 9.34 -0.99 -0.27
CA ARG A 231 8.68 -1.29 -1.54
C ARG A 231 8.81 -2.75 -1.91
N VAL A 232 7.77 -3.29 -2.55
CA VAL A 232 7.72 -4.65 -3.09
C VAL A 232 8.89 -4.90 -4.04
N GLY A 233 9.48 -6.07 -3.94
CA GLY A 233 10.53 -6.55 -4.81
C GLY A 233 10.47 -8.05 -5.00
N SER A 234 11.61 -8.61 -5.41
CA SER A 234 11.82 -10.05 -5.61
C SER A 234 13.24 -10.42 -5.19
N THR A 235 13.74 -9.81 -4.11
CA THR A 235 15.09 -10.09 -3.58
C THR A 235 15.10 -11.36 -2.75
N GLY A 236 16.26 -12.01 -2.65
CA GLY A 236 16.39 -13.29 -1.94
C GLY A 236 15.83 -14.47 -2.74
N VAL A 237 15.23 -15.45 -2.08
CA VAL A 237 14.63 -16.63 -2.71
C VAL A 237 13.17 -16.32 -3.06
N SER A 238 12.92 -15.90 -4.28
CA SER A 238 11.63 -15.43 -4.74
C SER A 238 11.41 -15.81 -6.22
N THR A 239 10.19 -16.18 -6.57
CA THR A 239 9.79 -16.51 -7.94
C THR A 239 9.22 -15.33 -8.73
N GLY A 240 8.98 -14.19 -8.06
CA GLY A 240 8.42 -12.99 -8.67
C GLY A 240 8.08 -11.92 -7.63
N PRO A 241 7.68 -10.71 -8.03
CA PRO A 241 7.43 -9.62 -7.11
C PRO A 241 6.27 -9.90 -6.14
N HIS A 242 6.56 -9.93 -4.85
CA HIS A 242 5.59 -10.10 -3.76
C HIS A 242 6.17 -9.60 -2.42
N VAL A 243 5.32 -9.49 -1.43
CA VAL A 243 5.71 -9.35 -0.01
C VAL A 243 5.49 -10.69 0.66
N HIS A 244 6.53 -11.27 1.22
CA HIS A 244 6.42 -12.34 2.19
C HIS A 244 6.14 -11.71 3.56
N PHE A 245 4.95 -11.92 4.09
CA PHE A 245 4.48 -11.32 5.35
C PHE A 245 4.32 -12.36 6.44
N GLU A 246 5.06 -12.22 7.55
CA GLU A 246 4.92 -13.08 8.73
C GLU A 246 4.38 -12.31 9.92
N VAL A 247 3.62 -13.00 10.76
CA VAL A 247 3.29 -12.58 12.13
C VAL A 247 3.87 -13.62 13.08
N LYS A 248 4.66 -13.15 14.05
CA LYS A 248 5.28 -14.01 15.07
C LYS A 248 4.77 -13.66 16.45
N ASP A 249 4.51 -14.68 17.25
CA ASP A 249 4.19 -14.52 18.66
C ASP A 249 5.41 -14.04 19.48
N PRO A 250 5.26 -13.67 20.77
CA PRO A 250 6.39 -13.27 21.61
C PRO A 250 7.46 -14.37 21.82
N LYS A 251 7.15 -15.64 21.48
CA LYS A 251 8.11 -16.74 21.49
C LYS A 251 8.76 -16.98 20.13
N MET A 252 8.48 -16.10 19.15
CA MET A 252 8.98 -16.15 17.78
C MET A 252 8.42 -17.32 16.93
N ASN A 253 7.33 -17.96 17.35
CA ASN A 253 6.60 -18.90 16.49
C ASN A 253 5.80 -18.12 15.45
N THR A 254 5.83 -18.59 14.21
CA THR A 254 5.00 -18.01 13.14
C THR A 254 3.54 -18.42 13.30
N LEU A 255 2.65 -17.49 13.07
CA LEU A 255 1.20 -17.66 13.10
C LEU A 255 0.62 -17.41 11.71
N ASP A 256 -0.56 -17.97 11.44
CA ASP A 256 -1.28 -17.66 10.21
C ASP A 256 -1.68 -16.18 10.18
N PRO A 257 -1.07 -15.36 9.28
CA PRO A 257 -1.37 -13.93 9.22
C PRO A 257 -2.84 -13.64 8.88
N LEU A 258 -3.54 -14.53 8.16
CA LEU A 258 -4.95 -14.34 7.80
C LEU A 258 -5.86 -14.33 9.02
N SER A 259 -5.48 -15.05 10.10
CA SER A 259 -6.24 -15.03 11.35
C SER A 259 -6.14 -13.72 12.11
N MET A 260 -5.18 -12.87 11.76
CA MET A 260 -4.85 -11.63 12.48
C MET A 260 -5.07 -10.36 11.65
N LEU A 261 -5.25 -10.51 10.34
CA LEU A 261 -5.55 -9.42 9.42
C LEU A 261 -7.07 -9.19 9.34
N PRO A 262 -7.53 -7.97 9.05
CA PRO A 262 -8.95 -7.70 8.83
C PRO A 262 -9.49 -8.56 7.69
N THR A 263 -10.71 -9.10 7.84
CA THR A 263 -11.39 -9.76 6.73
C THR A 263 -11.51 -8.75 5.59
N ARG A 264 -11.00 -9.11 4.42
CA ARG A 264 -11.29 -8.37 3.20
C ARG A 264 -12.66 -8.81 2.73
N ASP A 265 -13.65 -7.94 2.81
CA ASP A 265 -14.91 -8.19 2.11
C ASP A 265 -14.63 -8.20 0.61
N LEU A 266 -14.65 -9.45 0.07
CA LEU A 266 -14.78 -9.79 -1.34
C LEU A 266 -13.75 -9.18 -2.31
N MET A 267 -12.66 -9.85 -2.51
CA MET A 267 -12.16 -10.29 -3.82
C MET A 267 -10.81 -11.00 -3.68
N TYR A 268 -10.83 -12.20 -3.12
CA TYR A 268 -9.72 -13.12 -3.30
C TYR A 268 -9.99 -13.91 -4.59
N VAL A 269 -9.28 -13.61 -5.64
CA VAL A 269 -9.04 -14.59 -6.68
C VAL A 269 -7.90 -15.47 -6.19
N ILE A 270 -8.25 -16.53 -5.44
CA ILE A 270 -7.35 -17.67 -5.30
C ILE A 270 -7.23 -18.22 -6.73
N ARG A 271 -6.10 -17.99 -7.39
CA ARG A 271 -5.72 -18.87 -8.48
C ARG A 271 -5.51 -20.24 -7.84
N ARG A 272 -6.50 -21.10 -7.92
CA ARG A 272 -6.25 -22.53 -7.80
C ARG A 272 -5.30 -22.90 -8.93
N GLU A 273 -4.15 -23.46 -8.56
CA GLU A 273 -3.36 -24.27 -9.45
C GLU A 273 -4.10 -25.60 -9.66
N ASP A 274 -5.22 -25.53 -10.37
CA ASP A 274 -5.92 -26.69 -10.89
C ASP A 274 -6.32 -26.30 -12.30
N ASP A 275 -5.41 -26.60 -13.24
CA ASP A 275 -5.80 -27.06 -14.55
C ASP A 275 -4.55 -27.24 -15.44
N GLY A 276 -4.22 -28.53 -15.68
CA GLY A 276 -3.44 -29.01 -16.80
C GLY A 276 -2.18 -29.74 -16.44
#